data_5545a87e079113eabec96150772b2a3b
#
_entry.id   5545a87e079113eabec96150772b2a3b
#
_cell.length_a   1.000
_cell.length_b   1.000
_cell.length_c   1.000
_cell.angle_alpha   90.00
_cell.angle_beta   90.00
_cell.angle_gamma   90.00
#
_symmetry.space_group_name_H-M   'P 1'
#
loop_
_entity.id
_entity.type
_entity.pdbx_description
1 polymer ?
#
loop_
_entity_poly.entity_id
_entity_poly.type
_entity_poly.pdbx_seq_one_letter_code
_entity_poly.pdbx_strand_id
1 'polypeptide(L)'
;MLDLLSSKKKKKIQQLKQQRDKLKQYQKKLTLQLEKERLLAKQLLKDGKKERALLLLKKKRYQDQLLDKTETQISNIERMVQDLEFAQIEVTVLEGLKVGNECLKKMHEVIERVWLQESHASLHRLDVSLIVTSQ
;
A
#
# COMPACT_ATOMS: atom_id res chain seq x y z
N MET A 1 17.95 -3.41 9.49
CA MET A 1 17.78 -2.27 8.59
C MET A 1 16.44 -2.28 7.86
N LEU A 2 16.03 -3.40 7.30
CA LEU A 2 14.74 -3.53 6.61
C LEU A 2 13.55 -3.33 7.55
N ASP A 3 13.63 -3.80 8.80
CA ASP A 3 12.58 -3.61 9.81
C ASP A 3 12.38 -2.14 10.18
N LEU A 4 13.44 -1.35 10.25
CA LEU A 4 13.38 0.09 10.51
C LEU A 4 12.73 0.85 9.37
N LEU A 5 13.06 0.50 8.14
CA LEU A 5 12.45 1.08 6.93
C LEU A 5 10.98 0.73 6.83
N SER A 6 10.61 -0.51 7.12
CA SER A 6 9.23 -0.98 7.16
C SER A 6 8.42 -0.24 8.22
N SER A 7 8.99 -0.03 9.41
CA SER A 7 8.37 0.71 10.50
C SER A 7 8.15 2.19 10.14
N LYS A 8 9.13 2.84 9.51
CA LYS A 8 9.01 4.22 9.02
C LYS A 8 7.94 4.36 7.94
N LYS A 9 7.88 3.40 7.02
CA LYS A 9 6.84 3.36 5.97
C LYS A 9 5.44 3.21 6.57
N LYS A 10 5.29 2.33 7.55
CA LYS A 10 4.02 2.15 8.28
C LYS A 10 3.56 3.44 8.96
N LYS A 11 4.48 4.18 9.59
CA LYS A 11 4.21 5.47 10.21
C LYS A 11 3.73 6.49 9.17
N LYS A 12 4.39 6.57 8.02
CA LYS A 12 4.01 7.48 6.93
C LYS A 12 2.62 7.16 6.40
N ILE A 13 2.32 5.88 6.18
CA ILE A 13 1.00 5.42 5.73
C ILE A 13 -0.06 5.84 6.74
N GLN A 14 0.20 5.65 8.03
CA GLN A 14 -0.73 6.02 9.09
C GLN A 14 -0.96 7.52 9.16
N GLN A 15 0.09 8.34 9.04
CA GLN A 15 0.00 9.80 8.98
C GLN A 15 -0.83 10.26 7.79
N LEU A 16 -0.61 9.68 6.62
CA LEU A 16 -1.38 9.99 5.41
C LEU A 16 -2.86 9.62 5.57
N LYS A 17 -3.15 8.48 6.18
CA LYS A 17 -4.53 8.07 6.48
C LYS A 17 -5.21 9.03 7.45
N GLN A 18 -4.49 9.51 8.46
CA GLN A 18 -4.99 10.52 9.39
C GLN A 18 -5.29 11.85 8.69
N GLN A 19 -4.40 12.31 7.82
CA GLN A 19 -4.62 13.51 7.01
C GLN A 19 -5.83 13.35 6.10
N ARG A 20 -5.96 12.21 5.44
CA ARG A 20 -7.13 11.87 4.62
C ARG A 20 -8.42 11.95 5.43
N ASP A 21 -8.44 11.37 6.63
CA ASP A 21 -9.63 11.36 7.48
C ASP A 21 -10.00 12.77 7.94
N LYS A 22 -9.02 13.61 8.27
CA LYS A 22 -9.22 15.02 8.61
C LYS A 22 -9.83 15.80 7.42
N LEU A 23 -9.31 15.56 6.23
CA LEU A 23 -9.83 16.19 5.02
C LEU A 23 -11.26 15.74 4.72
N LYS A 24 -11.57 14.47 4.92
CA LYS A 24 -12.93 13.93 4.77
C LYS A 24 -13.90 14.55 5.78
N GLN A 25 -13.48 14.76 7.03
CA GLN A 25 -14.27 15.46 8.04
C GLN A 25 -14.52 16.91 7.66
N TYR A 26 -13.50 17.59 7.18
CA TYR A 26 -13.60 18.96 6.66
C TYR A 26 -14.57 19.04 5.48
N GLN A 27 -14.47 18.12 4.55
CA GLN A 27 -15.37 18.00 3.40
C GLN A 27 -16.82 17.84 3.84
N LYS A 28 -17.08 16.98 4.82
CA LYS A 28 -18.41 16.80 5.42
C LYS A 28 -18.96 18.09 6.01
N LYS A 29 -18.17 18.78 6.82
CA LYS A 29 -18.56 20.06 7.43
C LYS A 29 -18.90 21.10 6.37
N LEU A 30 -18.06 21.20 5.34
CA LEU A 30 -18.25 22.14 4.26
C LEU A 30 -19.52 21.83 3.44
N THR A 31 -19.77 20.55 3.18
CA THR A 31 -20.99 20.11 2.47
C THR A 31 -22.24 20.44 3.28
N LEU A 32 -22.25 20.21 4.58
CA LEU A 32 -23.37 20.54 5.45
C LEU A 32 -23.59 22.05 5.51
N GLN A 33 -22.53 22.83 5.58
CA GLN A 33 -22.60 24.29 5.60
C GLN A 33 -23.16 24.84 4.27
N LEU A 34 -22.73 24.27 3.15
CA LEU A 34 -23.26 24.61 1.83
C LEU A 34 -24.75 24.37 1.72
N GLU A 35 -25.22 23.23 2.23
CA GLU A 35 -26.65 22.90 2.21
C GLU A 35 -27.48 23.89 3.06
N LYS A 36 -27.00 24.24 4.24
CA LYS A 36 -27.63 25.25 5.09
C LYS A 36 -27.68 26.62 4.41
N GLU A 37 -26.60 27.05 3.77
CA GLU A 37 -26.52 28.31 3.05
C GLU A 37 -27.41 28.32 1.81
N ARG A 38 -27.55 27.17 1.11
CA ARG A 38 -28.46 27.03 0.00
C ARG A 38 -29.92 27.25 0.42
N LEU A 39 -30.32 26.64 1.54
CA LEU A 39 -31.67 26.84 2.11
C LEU A 39 -31.88 28.29 2.55
N LEU A 40 -30.87 28.88 3.18
CA LEU A 40 -30.93 30.29 3.59
C LEU A 40 -31.06 31.23 2.38
N ALA A 41 -30.32 30.95 1.30
CA ALA A 41 -30.41 31.73 0.06
C ALA A 41 -31.81 31.65 -0.57
N LYS A 42 -32.41 30.46 -0.57
CA LYS A 42 -33.81 30.26 -1.03
C LYS A 42 -34.79 31.12 -0.23
N GLN A 43 -34.61 31.14 1.12
CA GLN A 43 -35.48 31.92 1.99
C GLN A 43 -35.30 33.42 1.79
N LEU A 44 -34.07 33.90 1.62
CA LEU A 44 -33.75 35.28 1.33
C LEU A 44 -34.38 35.75 -0.01
N LEU A 45 -34.37 34.87 -1.02
CA LEU A 45 -35.02 35.16 -2.29
C LEU A 45 -36.55 35.29 -2.14
N LYS A 46 -37.16 34.44 -1.32
CA LYS A 46 -38.60 34.53 -1.02
C LYS A 46 -38.96 35.84 -0.29
N ASP A 47 -38.07 36.29 0.61
CA ASP A 47 -38.24 37.53 1.38
C ASP A 47 -37.88 38.78 0.58
N GLY A 48 -37.47 38.65 -0.69
CA GLY A 48 -37.12 39.76 -1.55
C GLY A 48 -35.73 40.36 -1.30
N LYS A 49 -34.90 39.72 -0.51
CA LYS A 49 -33.53 40.17 -0.19
C LYS A 49 -32.52 39.65 -1.19
N LYS A 50 -32.60 40.11 -2.44
CA LYS A 50 -31.79 39.63 -3.57
C LYS A 50 -30.28 39.85 -3.38
N GLU A 51 -29.88 40.96 -2.78
CA GLU A 51 -28.46 41.29 -2.57
C GLU A 51 -27.76 40.32 -1.64
N ARG A 52 -28.42 39.98 -0.54
CA ARG A 52 -27.88 38.95 0.42
C ARG A 52 -27.83 37.57 -0.20
N ALA A 53 -28.84 37.21 -0.96
CA ALA A 53 -28.87 35.94 -1.70
C ALA A 53 -27.73 35.87 -2.72
N LEU A 54 -27.43 36.98 -3.40
CA LEU A 54 -26.32 37.05 -4.35
C LEU A 54 -24.95 36.87 -3.65
N LEU A 55 -24.75 37.46 -2.47
CA LEU A 55 -23.54 37.29 -1.66
C LEU A 55 -23.34 35.83 -1.26
N LEU A 56 -24.41 35.15 -0.85
CA LEU A 56 -24.37 33.73 -0.52
C LEU A 56 -24.05 32.87 -1.72
N LEU A 57 -24.55 33.22 -2.91
CA LEU A 57 -24.22 32.54 -4.17
C LEU A 57 -22.74 32.67 -4.53
N LYS A 58 -22.16 33.86 -4.35
CA LYS A 58 -20.73 34.08 -4.56
C LYS A 58 -19.88 33.27 -3.58
N LYS A 59 -20.28 33.25 -2.32
CA LYS A 59 -19.65 32.43 -1.28
C LYS A 59 -19.74 30.94 -1.62
N LYS A 60 -20.88 30.49 -2.14
CA LYS A 60 -21.11 29.12 -2.58
C LYS A 60 -20.12 28.71 -3.67
N ARG A 61 -19.90 29.55 -4.68
CA ARG A 61 -18.93 29.28 -5.75
C ARG A 61 -17.53 29.05 -5.19
N TYR A 62 -17.12 29.90 -4.27
CA TYR A 62 -15.82 29.77 -3.62
C TYR A 62 -15.71 28.46 -2.81
N GLN A 63 -16.76 28.10 -2.09
CA GLN A 63 -16.82 26.87 -1.31
C GLN A 63 -16.88 25.63 -2.19
N ASP A 64 -17.57 25.68 -3.33
CA ASP A 64 -17.56 24.60 -4.33
C ASP A 64 -16.16 24.37 -4.86
N GLN A 65 -15.38 25.41 -5.14
CA GLN A 65 -13.98 25.30 -5.55
C GLN A 65 -13.13 24.69 -4.45
N LEU A 66 -13.34 25.06 -3.18
CA LEU A 66 -12.68 24.44 -2.05
C LEU A 66 -12.99 22.96 -1.91
N LEU A 67 -14.26 22.57 -2.15
CA LEU A 67 -14.67 21.16 -2.15
C LEU A 67 -13.95 20.37 -3.25
N ASP A 68 -13.85 20.91 -4.45
CA ASP A 68 -13.15 20.27 -5.56
C ASP A 68 -11.68 20.10 -5.26
N LYS A 69 -11.04 21.12 -4.71
CA LYS A 69 -9.64 21.04 -4.27
C LYS A 69 -9.45 19.98 -3.19
N THR A 70 -10.34 19.95 -2.22
CA THR A 70 -10.28 18.98 -1.11
C THR A 70 -10.46 17.56 -1.65
N GLU A 71 -11.39 17.35 -2.58
CA GLU A 71 -11.61 16.06 -3.24
C GLU A 71 -10.35 15.60 -3.98
N THR A 72 -9.71 16.50 -4.71
CA THR A 72 -8.45 16.21 -5.41
C THR A 72 -7.34 15.85 -4.43
N GLN A 73 -7.23 16.58 -3.33
CA GLN A 73 -6.25 16.29 -2.27
C GLN A 73 -6.49 14.92 -1.64
N ILE A 74 -7.75 14.58 -1.33
CA ILE A 74 -8.12 13.26 -0.79
C ILE A 74 -7.73 12.16 -1.77
N SER A 75 -8.07 12.31 -3.05
CA SER A 75 -7.73 11.35 -4.10
C SER A 75 -6.22 11.15 -4.22
N ASN A 76 -5.45 12.22 -4.15
CA ASN A 76 -3.99 12.17 -4.21
C ASN A 76 -3.41 11.42 -3.01
N ILE A 77 -3.92 11.70 -1.82
CA ILE A 77 -3.47 11.02 -0.60
C ILE A 77 -3.83 9.53 -0.65
N GLU A 78 -5.03 9.18 -1.08
CA GLU A 78 -5.46 7.78 -1.25
C GLU A 78 -4.57 7.03 -2.23
N ARG A 79 -4.19 7.66 -3.34
CA ARG A 79 -3.26 7.08 -4.30
C ARG A 79 -1.88 6.88 -3.69
N MET A 80 -1.36 7.88 -2.96
CA MET A 80 -0.08 7.76 -2.27
C MET A 80 -0.08 6.62 -1.25
N VAL A 81 -1.17 6.47 -0.50
CA VAL A 81 -1.34 5.37 0.47
C VAL A 81 -1.31 4.03 -0.26
N GLN A 82 -2.06 3.88 -1.35
CA GLN A 82 -2.07 2.66 -2.15
C GLN A 82 -0.70 2.31 -2.70
N ASP A 83 0.01 3.30 -3.23
CA ASP A 83 1.36 3.12 -3.78
C ASP A 83 2.34 2.67 -2.70
N LEU A 84 2.26 3.26 -1.51
CA LEU A 84 3.11 2.90 -0.38
C LEU A 84 2.78 1.50 0.17
N GLU A 85 1.50 1.16 0.27
CA GLU A 85 1.06 -0.18 0.67
C GLU A 85 1.52 -1.24 -0.33
N PHE A 86 1.39 -0.95 -1.61
CA PHE A 86 1.85 -1.84 -2.68
C PHE A 86 3.37 -2.04 -2.63
N ALA A 87 4.14 -0.95 -2.45
CA ALA A 87 5.59 -1.02 -2.30
C ALA A 87 6.00 -1.86 -1.10
N GLN A 88 5.25 -1.77 0.00
CA GLN A 88 5.49 -2.56 1.20
C GLN A 88 5.25 -4.05 0.95
N ILE A 89 4.20 -4.41 0.22
CA ILE A 89 3.90 -5.79 -0.19
C ILE A 89 5.03 -6.31 -1.09
N GLU A 90 5.51 -5.53 -2.04
CA GLU A 90 6.62 -5.90 -2.92
C GLU A 90 7.89 -6.24 -2.13
N VAL A 91 8.24 -5.41 -1.15
CA VAL A 91 9.40 -5.64 -0.28
C VAL A 91 9.23 -6.95 0.49
N THR A 92 8.05 -7.21 1.05
CA THR A 92 7.76 -8.44 1.78
C THR A 92 7.87 -9.67 0.87
N VAL A 93 7.35 -9.59 -0.36
CA VAL A 93 7.44 -10.67 -1.34
C VAL A 93 8.90 -10.92 -1.73
N LEU A 94 9.67 -9.87 -1.99
CA LEU A 94 11.10 -9.98 -2.32
C LEU A 94 11.91 -10.61 -1.19
N GLU A 95 11.63 -10.24 0.06
CA GLU A 95 12.24 -10.86 1.23
C GLU A 95 11.90 -12.35 1.32
N GLY A 96 10.62 -12.68 1.11
CA GLY A 96 10.17 -14.07 1.10
C GLY A 96 10.84 -14.90 0.00
N LEU A 97 10.96 -14.34 -1.19
CA LEU A 97 11.66 -14.98 -2.32
C LEU A 97 13.14 -15.17 -2.04
N LYS A 98 13.78 -14.20 -1.40
CA LYS A 98 15.19 -14.29 -1.02
C LYS A 98 15.42 -15.41 -0.01
N VAL A 99 14.60 -15.47 1.04
CA VAL A 99 14.67 -16.53 2.06
C VAL A 99 14.38 -17.88 1.42
N GLY A 100 13.36 -17.99 0.57
CA GLY A 100 13.03 -19.20 -0.16
C GLY A 100 14.17 -19.68 -1.06
N ASN A 101 14.83 -18.74 -1.73
CA ASN A 101 15.98 -19.02 -2.60
C ASN A 101 17.18 -19.55 -1.82
N GLU A 102 17.45 -18.97 -0.66
CA GLU A 102 18.51 -19.46 0.26
C GLU A 102 18.19 -20.87 0.76
N CYS A 103 16.95 -21.14 1.14
CA CYS A 103 16.49 -22.47 1.56
C CYS A 103 16.66 -23.48 0.43
N LEU A 104 16.29 -23.14 -0.80
CA LEU A 104 16.44 -23.99 -1.97
C LEU A 104 17.92 -24.30 -2.26
N LYS A 105 18.79 -23.31 -2.13
CA LYS A 105 20.24 -23.51 -2.28
C LYS A 105 20.77 -24.51 -1.25
N LYS A 106 20.40 -24.36 0.01
CA LYS A 106 20.79 -25.27 1.09
C LYS A 106 20.31 -26.69 0.84
N MET A 107 19.04 -26.84 0.42
CA MET A 107 18.48 -28.13 0.06
C MET A 107 19.23 -28.76 -1.11
N HIS A 108 19.55 -27.98 -2.12
CA HIS A 108 20.32 -28.44 -3.29
C HIS A 108 21.71 -28.90 -2.90
N GLU A 109 22.40 -28.17 -2.05
CA GLU A 109 23.71 -28.56 -1.51
C GLU A 109 23.66 -29.88 -0.76
N VAL A 110 22.65 -30.08 0.08
CA VAL A 110 22.45 -31.34 0.83
C VAL A 110 22.16 -32.48 -0.15
N ILE A 111 21.30 -32.30 -1.13
CA ILE A 111 20.97 -33.29 -2.14
C ILE A 111 22.22 -33.65 -2.94
N GLU A 112 23.03 -32.71 -3.35
CA GLU A 112 24.29 -32.96 -4.07
C GLU A 112 25.28 -33.77 -3.22
N ARG A 113 25.42 -33.43 -1.94
CA ARG A 113 26.31 -34.20 -1.03
C ARG A 113 25.85 -35.65 -0.88
N VAL A 114 24.56 -35.85 -0.67
CA VAL A 114 23.98 -37.20 -0.56
C VAL A 114 24.16 -37.97 -1.86
N TRP A 115 23.92 -37.30 -2.98
CA TRP A 115 24.07 -37.91 -4.31
C TRP A 115 25.54 -38.32 -4.60
N LEU A 116 26.49 -37.46 -4.28
CA LEU A 116 27.92 -37.74 -4.41
C LEU A 116 28.36 -38.87 -3.50
N GLN A 117 27.85 -38.95 -2.27
CA GLN A 117 28.15 -40.04 -1.34
C GLN A 117 27.59 -41.37 -1.84
N GLU A 118 26.37 -41.39 -2.35
CA GLU A 118 25.76 -42.60 -2.95
C GLU A 118 26.49 -43.05 -4.21
N SER A 119 26.87 -42.12 -5.09
CA SER A 119 27.65 -42.43 -6.30
C SER A 119 28.99 -42.99 -5.92
N HIS A 120 29.67 -42.43 -4.92
CA HIS A 120 30.99 -42.89 -4.44
C HIS A 120 30.87 -44.28 -3.82
N ALA A 121 29.86 -44.51 -2.98
CA ALA A 121 29.58 -45.80 -2.40
C ALA A 121 29.25 -46.88 -3.45
N SER A 122 28.47 -46.51 -4.49
CA SER A 122 28.15 -47.35 -5.64
C SER A 122 29.40 -47.75 -6.43
N LEU A 123 30.26 -46.78 -6.73
CA LEU A 123 31.55 -47.03 -7.43
C LEU A 123 32.46 -47.94 -6.61
N HIS A 124 32.55 -47.70 -5.29
CA HIS A 124 33.34 -48.53 -4.39
C HIS A 124 32.81 -49.97 -4.33
N ARG A 125 31.52 -50.21 -4.33
CA ARG A 125 30.87 -51.52 -4.40
C ARG A 125 31.16 -52.22 -5.73
N LEU A 126 31.13 -51.50 -6.84
CA LEU A 126 31.49 -52.02 -8.15
C LEU A 126 32.94 -52.44 -8.25
N ASP A 127 33.87 -51.66 -7.70
CA ASP A 127 35.28 -51.94 -7.65
C ASP A 127 35.56 -53.22 -6.83
N VAL A 128 34.96 -53.36 -5.67
CA VAL A 128 35.09 -54.54 -4.80
C VAL A 128 34.51 -55.75 -5.50
N SER A 129 33.37 -55.59 -6.19
CA SER A 129 32.72 -56.65 -6.99
C SER A 129 33.62 -57.13 -8.14
N LEU A 130 34.28 -56.21 -8.85
CA LEU A 130 35.24 -56.49 -9.92
C LEU A 130 36.46 -57.23 -9.40
N ILE A 131 37.01 -56.87 -8.25
CA ILE A 131 38.14 -57.53 -7.59
C ILE A 131 37.76 -58.97 -7.19
N VAL A 132 36.56 -59.15 -6.64
CA VAL A 132 36.06 -60.47 -6.23
C VAL A 132 35.82 -61.40 -7.43
N THR A 133 35.33 -60.87 -8.57
CA THR A 133 35.04 -61.65 -9.78
C THR A 133 36.33 -61.95 -10.58
N SER A 134 37.44 -61.26 -10.39
CA SER A 134 38.71 -61.52 -11.07
C SER A 134 39.55 -62.59 -10.38
N GLN A 135 39.15 -63.05 -9.24
CA GLN A 135 39.76 -64.19 -8.53
C GLN A 135 39.01 -65.47 -8.76
#